data_521715155ad3d5147370942e54468172
#
_entry.id   521715155ad3d5147370942e54468172
#
_cell.length_a   1.000
_cell.length_b   1.000
_cell.length_c   1.000
_cell.angle_alpha   90.00
_cell.angle_beta   90.00
_cell.angle_gamma   90.00
#
_symmetry.space_group_name_H-M   'P 1'
#
loop_
_entity.id
_entity.type
_entity.pdbx_description
1 polymer ?
#
loop_
_entity_poly.entity_id
_entity_poly.type
_entity_poly.pdbx_seq_one_letter_code
_entity_poly.pdbx_strand_id
1 'polypeptide(L)'
;MAFTVDITPKTPTGVIDETKQFTATPSGQTGDGPITYAWSVDDVPQDGAEATFSYVLKGPAGQKTIKVVATNTVPEAEAETAEATTTITVQNKTQTTTLAVTPNSPDAGVIGTAIQFTAALASQPSGANATYQWYVDDSPVGEATNATFNYTPAESGVKRIKCVAQVTATDYDALSVTSNEVSLTVNKKTQTTTLAVTPNSPSAGVIGTPVQFTAALASQPVGASATYQWYVDDSQVGGETNSTFSYTPTTSGVKRIKCVAQVTATDYDTKTVTSNEVSLTVNKKTMNPQVTLTPPSINVQQDASATFTANVTDAPEEAQIEYSWKKDSSPVEGSTNVYTVDTSSIGSQTIEVTVTITATDYDSKTITAEGQVQITDKVAPEPEGELPYVHPLPHRTSAYIWCGWWVMDEIQKMTEEGKDWKTEDPDSKYYLHRYTLQKMMKDYPEVDVQESRNGYIIHKTALETGIIYTYP
;
A
#
# COMPACT_ATOMS: atom_id res chain seq x y z
N MET A 1 -110.82 -5.13 -35.64
CA MET A 1 -109.42 -4.68 -35.46
C MET A 1 -108.57 -5.81 -35.97
N ALA A 2 -107.41 -5.49 -36.55
CA ALA A 2 -106.47 -6.53 -36.96
C ALA A 2 -105.85 -7.22 -35.69
N PHE A 3 -105.71 -8.55 -35.76
CA PHE A 3 -105.03 -9.32 -34.68
C PHE A 3 -103.58 -8.86 -34.60
N THR A 4 -103.13 -8.49 -33.43
CA THR A 4 -101.77 -8.01 -33.15
C THR A 4 -101.21 -8.63 -31.90
N VAL A 5 -99.96 -8.73 -31.78
CA VAL A 5 -99.23 -9.14 -30.57
C VAL A 5 -98.18 -8.16 -30.20
N ASP A 6 -98.03 -7.93 -28.93
CA ASP A 6 -96.86 -7.07 -28.41
C ASP A 6 -95.99 -7.89 -27.46
N ILE A 7 -94.66 -7.58 -27.42
CA ILE A 7 -93.71 -8.20 -26.54
C ILE A 7 -93.26 -7.22 -25.47
N THR A 8 -93.30 -7.67 -24.24
CA THR A 8 -92.60 -6.92 -23.11
C THR A 8 -91.65 -7.86 -22.42
N PRO A 9 -90.49 -7.30 -21.91
CA PRO A 9 -90.05 -5.93 -21.97
C PRO A 9 -89.55 -5.57 -23.39
N LYS A 10 -89.55 -4.24 -23.70
CA LYS A 10 -88.95 -3.70 -24.90
C LYS A 10 -87.48 -3.47 -24.66
N THR A 11 -86.59 -3.92 -25.53
CA THR A 11 -85.10 -3.70 -25.49
C THR A 11 -84.45 -3.92 -24.12
N PRO A 12 -84.71 -5.01 -23.40
CA PRO A 12 -84.04 -5.26 -22.14
C PRO A 12 -82.57 -5.55 -22.31
N THR A 13 -81.79 -5.42 -21.23
CA THR A 13 -80.39 -5.83 -21.13
C THR A 13 -80.25 -6.92 -20.12
N GLY A 14 -79.28 -7.79 -20.26
CA GLY A 14 -78.94 -8.84 -19.27
C GLY A 14 -77.56 -9.41 -19.49
N VAL A 15 -77.04 -10.08 -18.52
CA VAL A 15 -75.72 -10.70 -18.56
C VAL A 15 -75.86 -12.18 -18.95
N ILE A 16 -74.89 -12.74 -19.65
CA ILE A 16 -74.82 -14.17 -20.00
C ILE A 16 -75.15 -15.06 -18.78
N ASP A 17 -75.93 -16.12 -18.97
CA ASP A 17 -76.49 -17.02 -18.00
C ASP A 17 -77.67 -16.48 -17.14
N GLU A 18 -77.96 -15.18 -17.27
CA GLU A 18 -79.15 -14.62 -16.67
C GLU A 18 -80.45 -15.11 -17.43
N THR A 19 -81.48 -15.39 -16.69
CA THR A 19 -82.74 -15.70 -17.31
C THR A 19 -83.60 -14.46 -17.43
N LYS A 20 -84.08 -14.16 -18.65
CA LYS A 20 -85.01 -13.04 -18.93
C LYS A 20 -86.37 -13.64 -19.36
N GLN A 21 -87.41 -13.08 -18.80
CA GLN A 21 -88.77 -13.47 -19.19
C GLN A 21 -89.34 -12.41 -20.13
N PHE A 22 -89.97 -12.94 -21.21
CA PHE A 22 -90.73 -12.17 -22.19
C PHE A 22 -92.17 -12.54 -22.12
N THR A 23 -93.07 -11.56 -22.29
CA THR A 23 -94.54 -11.80 -22.28
C THR A 23 -95.11 -11.28 -23.58
N ALA A 24 -95.81 -12.11 -24.29
CA ALA A 24 -96.62 -11.80 -25.45
C ALA A 24 -98.03 -11.37 -25.03
N THR A 25 -98.46 -10.20 -25.44
CA THR A 25 -99.79 -9.68 -25.16
C THR A 25 -100.54 -9.54 -26.43
N PRO A 26 -101.48 -10.47 -26.75
CA PRO A 26 -102.28 -10.36 -27.95
C PRO A 26 -103.39 -9.32 -27.77
N SER A 27 -103.84 -8.73 -28.87
CA SER A 27 -105.01 -7.82 -28.89
C SER A 27 -105.66 -7.81 -30.26
N GLY A 28 -106.98 -7.42 -30.32
CA GLY A 28 -107.71 -7.29 -31.55
C GLY A 28 -108.11 -8.64 -32.20
N GLN A 29 -108.02 -9.78 -31.46
CA GLN A 29 -108.38 -11.07 -31.97
C GLN A 29 -109.90 -11.13 -32.29
N THR A 30 -110.26 -11.92 -33.33
CA THR A 30 -111.63 -12.18 -33.71
C THR A 30 -112.06 -13.48 -33.07
N GLY A 31 -113.07 -13.47 -32.15
CA GLY A 31 -113.52 -14.63 -31.41
C GLY A 31 -112.62 -15.09 -30.26
N ASP A 32 -113.12 -15.96 -29.37
CA ASP A 32 -112.46 -16.49 -28.15
C ASP A 32 -111.76 -17.85 -28.40
N GLY A 33 -111.05 -17.97 -29.54
CA GLY A 33 -110.23 -19.15 -29.82
C GLY A 33 -108.96 -19.26 -28.99
N PRO A 34 -108.42 -20.48 -28.77
CA PRO A 34 -107.18 -20.66 -28.09
C PRO A 34 -106.03 -20.01 -28.89
N ILE A 35 -105.22 -19.21 -28.21
CA ILE A 35 -103.98 -18.58 -28.79
C ILE A 35 -102.78 -19.43 -28.42
N THR A 36 -102.09 -19.85 -29.45
CA THR A 36 -100.77 -20.54 -29.28
C THR A 36 -99.62 -19.57 -29.67
N TYR A 37 -98.46 -19.76 -29.10
CA TYR A 37 -97.31 -18.90 -29.28
C TYR A 37 -96.12 -19.74 -29.80
N ALA A 38 -95.42 -19.24 -30.80
CA ALA A 38 -94.13 -19.80 -31.23
C ALA A 38 -93.04 -18.76 -31.05
N TRP A 39 -92.10 -19.05 -30.20
CA TRP A 39 -90.97 -18.17 -29.89
C TRP A 39 -89.73 -18.57 -30.69
N SER A 40 -88.98 -17.59 -31.12
CA SER A 40 -87.65 -17.80 -31.69
C SER A 40 -86.65 -16.74 -31.18
N VAL A 41 -85.36 -17.10 -31.15
CA VAL A 41 -84.26 -16.26 -30.81
C VAL A 41 -83.26 -16.25 -32.00
N ASP A 42 -82.96 -15.11 -32.59
CA ASP A 42 -82.18 -15.01 -33.82
C ASP A 42 -82.68 -16.02 -34.92
N ASP A 43 -83.99 -16.05 -35.12
CA ASP A 43 -84.71 -16.99 -36.04
C ASP A 43 -84.59 -18.48 -35.72
N VAL A 44 -83.91 -18.84 -34.61
CA VAL A 44 -83.87 -20.23 -34.15
C VAL A 44 -85.06 -20.52 -33.24
N PRO A 45 -85.93 -21.45 -33.62
CA PRO A 45 -87.09 -21.85 -32.78
C PRO A 45 -86.69 -22.27 -31.38
N GLN A 46 -87.48 -21.84 -30.39
CA GLN A 46 -87.29 -22.17 -29.00
C GLN A 46 -88.53 -23.01 -28.50
N ASP A 47 -88.27 -23.84 -27.51
CA ASP A 47 -89.36 -24.57 -26.86
C ASP A 47 -90.24 -23.62 -26.03
N GLY A 48 -91.56 -23.75 -26.08
CA GLY A 48 -92.53 -22.97 -25.31
C GLY A 48 -93.69 -22.48 -26.20
N ALA A 49 -94.92 -22.82 -25.84
CA ALA A 49 -96.10 -22.41 -26.54
C ALA A 49 -97.02 -21.51 -25.73
N GLU A 50 -96.45 -20.98 -24.62
CA GLU A 50 -97.17 -20.14 -23.65
C GLU A 50 -96.97 -18.64 -23.99
N ALA A 51 -97.83 -17.81 -23.47
CA ALA A 51 -97.70 -16.33 -23.60
C ALA A 51 -96.46 -15.79 -22.91
N THR A 52 -95.80 -16.54 -22.06
CA THR A 52 -94.57 -16.20 -21.41
C THR A 52 -93.43 -17.09 -21.90
N PHE A 53 -92.30 -16.50 -22.23
CA PHE A 53 -91.08 -17.18 -22.67
C PHE A 53 -89.87 -16.81 -21.75
N SER A 54 -89.27 -17.80 -21.16
CA SER A 54 -88.07 -17.61 -20.35
C SER A 54 -86.84 -18.00 -21.14
N TYR A 55 -85.94 -17.03 -21.45
CA TYR A 55 -84.74 -17.26 -22.20
C TYR A 55 -83.52 -17.11 -21.28
N VAL A 56 -82.66 -18.13 -21.21
CA VAL A 56 -81.38 -18.06 -20.59
C VAL A 56 -80.42 -17.47 -21.61
N LEU A 57 -79.89 -16.30 -21.28
CA LEU A 57 -78.99 -15.53 -22.17
C LEU A 57 -77.70 -16.32 -22.44
N LYS A 58 -77.42 -16.59 -23.70
CA LYS A 58 -76.23 -17.34 -24.13
C LYS A 58 -75.29 -16.42 -24.87
N GLY A 59 -73.95 -16.62 -24.71
CA GLY A 59 -72.98 -15.96 -25.49
C GLY A 59 -73.07 -16.27 -26.99
N PRO A 60 -72.35 -15.46 -27.82
CA PRO A 60 -71.53 -14.27 -27.47
C PRO A 60 -72.43 -13.09 -27.10
N ALA A 61 -71.82 -12.12 -26.38
CA ALA A 61 -72.41 -10.82 -26.10
C ALA A 61 -72.76 -10.06 -27.40
N GLY A 62 -73.83 -9.28 -27.36
CA GLY A 62 -74.37 -8.58 -28.49
C GLY A 62 -75.91 -8.52 -28.46
N GLN A 63 -76.54 -8.03 -29.52
CA GLN A 63 -77.96 -8.00 -29.64
C GLN A 63 -78.50 -9.37 -30.10
N LYS A 64 -79.57 -9.82 -29.46
CA LYS A 64 -80.34 -10.97 -29.85
C LYS A 64 -81.78 -10.52 -30.18
N THR A 65 -82.35 -11.03 -31.24
CA THR A 65 -83.74 -10.76 -31.65
C THR A 65 -84.64 -11.82 -31.05
N ILE A 66 -85.65 -11.43 -30.24
CA ILE A 66 -86.67 -12.24 -29.71
C ILE A 66 -87.95 -12.03 -30.57
N LYS A 67 -88.42 -13.07 -31.19
CA LYS A 67 -89.64 -13.01 -32.04
C LYS A 67 -90.71 -13.98 -31.46
N VAL A 68 -91.98 -13.55 -31.49
CA VAL A 68 -93.09 -14.36 -31.23
C VAL A 68 -94.06 -14.33 -32.39
N VAL A 69 -94.61 -15.47 -32.73
CA VAL A 69 -95.77 -15.61 -33.64
C VAL A 69 -96.89 -16.10 -32.80
N ALA A 70 -97.95 -15.31 -32.65
CA ALA A 70 -99.21 -15.71 -32.00
C ALA A 70 -100.20 -16.16 -33.05
N THR A 71 -100.82 -17.32 -32.82
CA THR A 71 -101.82 -17.88 -33.71
C THR A 71 -103.13 -18.09 -32.92
N ASN A 72 -104.15 -17.39 -33.33
CA ASN A 72 -105.52 -17.54 -32.80
C ASN A 72 -106.27 -18.53 -33.70
N THR A 73 -106.75 -19.64 -33.16
CA THR A 73 -107.46 -20.68 -33.91
C THR A 73 -108.85 -20.70 -33.44
N VAL A 74 -109.81 -20.18 -34.26
CA VAL A 74 -111.22 -20.17 -34.00
C VAL A 74 -111.86 -21.31 -34.81
N PRO A 75 -112.68 -22.19 -34.21
CA PRO A 75 -113.31 -23.23 -34.96
C PRO A 75 -114.18 -22.72 -36.13
N GLU A 76 -114.06 -23.31 -37.30
CA GLU A 76 -114.72 -22.97 -38.55
C GLU A 76 -114.33 -21.63 -39.23
N ALA A 77 -113.23 -21.02 -38.71
CA ALA A 77 -112.60 -19.77 -39.32
C ALA A 77 -111.15 -20.03 -39.67
N GLU A 78 -110.61 -19.21 -40.60
CA GLU A 78 -109.11 -19.22 -40.82
C GLU A 78 -108.35 -18.76 -39.57
N ALA A 79 -107.31 -19.41 -39.30
CA ALA A 79 -106.43 -19.01 -38.18
C ALA A 79 -105.77 -17.61 -38.43
N GLU A 80 -105.93 -16.76 -37.44
CA GLU A 80 -105.29 -15.43 -37.47
C GLU A 80 -103.87 -15.52 -36.88
N THR A 81 -102.91 -14.94 -37.55
CA THR A 81 -101.54 -14.89 -37.07
C THR A 81 -101.07 -13.42 -36.88
N ALA A 82 -100.38 -13.19 -35.82
CA ALA A 82 -99.69 -11.92 -35.59
C ALA A 82 -98.24 -12.16 -35.10
N GLU A 83 -97.34 -11.31 -35.47
CA GLU A 83 -95.98 -11.43 -35.04
C GLU A 83 -95.47 -10.13 -34.39
N ALA A 84 -94.56 -10.27 -33.45
CA ALA A 84 -93.83 -9.16 -32.83
C ALA A 84 -92.37 -9.54 -32.58
N THR A 85 -91.56 -8.53 -32.59
CA THR A 85 -90.12 -8.66 -32.31
C THR A 85 -89.69 -7.65 -31.27
N THR A 86 -88.75 -8.06 -30.46
CA THR A 86 -88.01 -7.17 -29.58
C THR A 86 -86.52 -7.58 -29.59
N THR A 87 -85.62 -6.70 -29.18
CA THR A 87 -84.19 -7.03 -29.05
C THR A 87 -83.78 -7.03 -27.59
N ILE A 88 -82.87 -7.92 -27.25
CA ILE A 88 -82.22 -7.94 -25.96
C ILE A 88 -80.66 -7.71 -26.18
N THR A 89 -80.06 -6.83 -25.39
CA THR A 89 -78.65 -6.72 -25.39
C THR A 89 -78.05 -7.62 -24.32
N VAL A 90 -77.31 -8.60 -24.80
CA VAL A 90 -76.57 -9.55 -23.94
C VAL A 90 -75.18 -9.00 -23.66
N GLN A 91 -74.81 -8.94 -22.40
CA GLN A 91 -73.54 -8.44 -21.92
C GLN A 91 -72.72 -9.63 -21.38
N ASN A 92 -71.39 -9.51 -21.52
CA ASN A 92 -70.46 -10.41 -20.88
C ASN A 92 -70.58 -10.34 -19.35
N LYS A 93 -70.16 -11.41 -18.73
CA LYS A 93 -69.94 -11.46 -17.26
C LYS A 93 -68.76 -10.70 -16.85
N THR A 94 -68.77 -10.09 -15.67
CA THR A 94 -67.60 -9.45 -15.06
C THR A 94 -66.72 -10.50 -14.40
N GLN A 95 -65.40 -10.28 -14.40
CA GLN A 95 -64.41 -11.11 -13.74
C GLN A 95 -64.04 -10.54 -12.37
N THR A 96 -63.72 -11.42 -11.40
CA THR A 96 -63.16 -11.09 -10.08
C THR A 96 -61.75 -11.61 -9.92
N THR A 97 -61.04 -11.88 -11.03
CA THR A 97 -59.69 -12.38 -11.06
C THR A 97 -58.75 -11.44 -10.34
N THR A 98 -57.87 -12.00 -9.51
CA THR A 98 -56.79 -11.30 -8.81
C THR A 98 -55.46 -11.87 -9.24
N LEU A 99 -54.42 -11.07 -9.09
CA LEU A 99 -53.02 -11.42 -9.41
C LEU A 99 -52.15 -11.20 -8.20
N ALA A 100 -51.27 -12.15 -7.88
CA ALA A 100 -50.27 -12.00 -6.83
C ALA A 100 -48.91 -12.42 -7.37
N VAL A 101 -47.86 -11.67 -6.92
CA VAL A 101 -46.43 -12.00 -7.17
C VAL A 101 -45.83 -12.58 -5.90
N THR A 102 -45.11 -13.68 -6.07
CA THR A 102 -44.33 -14.33 -5.02
C THR A 102 -42.88 -14.53 -5.46
N PRO A 103 -41.93 -14.53 -4.52
CA PRO A 103 -42.11 -14.19 -3.10
C PRO A 103 -42.50 -12.72 -2.93
N ASN A 104 -43.39 -12.43 -1.98
CA ASN A 104 -43.80 -11.05 -1.66
C ASN A 104 -42.82 -10.32 -0.73
N SER A 105 -41.93 -11.07 -0.07
CA SER A 105 -40.83 -10.59 0.76
C SER A 105 -39.62 -11.46 0.48
N PRO A 106 -38.91 -11.22 -0.65
CA PRO A 106 -37.71 -11.98 -1.00
C PRO A 106 -36.57 -11.66 -0.05
N ASP A 107 -35.63 -12.59 0.13
CA ASP A 107 -34.33 -12.31 0.70
C ASP A 107 -33.61 -11.28 -0.15
N ALA A 108 -32.63 -10.59 0.47
CA ALA A 108 -31.82 -9.60 -0.26
C ALA A 108 -31.08 -10.28 -1.42
N GLY A 109 -31.22 -9.69 -2.60
CA GLY A 109 -30.50 -10.10 -3.79
C GLY A 109 -29.07 -9.57 -3.80
N VAL A 110 -28.27 -10.07 -4.73
CA VAL A 110 -26.92 -9.60 -5.00
C VAL A 110 -26.79 -9.26 -6.49
N ILE A 111 -26.09 -8.19 -6.81
CA ILE A 111 -25.82 -7.79 -8.21
C ILE A 111 -25.35 -9.00 -9.04
N GLY A 112 -25.97 -9.20 -10.20
CA GLY A 112 -25.63 -10.28 -11.13
C GLY A 112 -26.13 -11.65 -10.76
N THR A 113 -26.90 -11.81 -9.66
CA THR A 113 -27.51 -13.08 -9.25
C THR A 113 -29.00 -13.04 -9.58
N ALA A 114 -29.49 -14.01 -10.35
CA ALA A 114 -30.88 -14.08 -10.75
C ALA A 114 -31.79 -14.47 -9.58
N ILE A 115 -32.93 -13.79 -9.49
CA ILE A 115 -34.01 -14.07 -8.53
C ILE A 115 -35.28 -14.32 -9.33
N GLN A 116 -35.97 -15.42 -9.04
CA GLN A 116 -37.19 -15.79 -9.73
C GLN A 116 -38.41 -15.26 -9.01
N PHE A 117 -39.30 -14.62 -9.75
CA PHE A 117 -40.65 -14.22 -9.32
C PHE A 117 -41.68 -14.99 -10.10
N THR A 118 -42.79 -15.28 -9.46
CA THR A 118 -43.94 -16.01 -10.06
C THR A 118 -45.21 -15.20 -9.87
N ALA A 119 -45.92 -14.95 -10.95
CA ALA A 119 -47.22 -14.33 -10.98
C ALA A 119 -48.30 -15.44 -10.97
N ALA A 120 -49.18 -15.40 -10.01
CA ALA A 120 -50.27 -16.39 -9.87
C ALA A 120 -51.62 -15.69 -9.91
N LEU A 121 -52.49 -16.16 -10.77
CA LEU A 121 -53.89 -15.73 -10.84
C LEU A 121 -54.79 -16.55 -9.88
N ALA A 122 -55.74 -15.89 -9.27
CA ALA A 122 -56.78 -16.54 -8.45
C ALA A 122 -58.14 -16.03 -8.86
N SER A 123 -59.16 -16.85 -8.60
CA SER A 123 -60.60 -16.56 -8.91
C SER A 123 -60.85 -16.26 -10.39
N GLN A 124 -60.05 -16.82 -11.27
CA GLN A 124 -60.24 -16.68 -12.72
C GLN A 124 -61.36 -17.60 -13.23
N PRO A 125 -62.06 -17.20 -14.27
CA PRO A 125 -63.03 -18.10 -14.94
C PRO A 125 -62.35 -19.37 -15.45
N SER A 126 -63.15 -20.50 -15.51
CA SER A 126 -62.62 -21.72 -16.11
C SER A 126 -62.26 -21.49 -17.57
N GLY A 127 -61.08 -22.00 -18.00
CA GLY A 127 -60.59 -21.84 -19.38
C GLY A 127 -60.12 -20.46 -19.72
N ALA A 128 -59.88 -19.58 -18.74
CA ALA A 128 -59.29 -18.28 -18.96
C ALA A 128 -57.85 -18.37 -19.50
N ASN A 129 -57.51 -17.50 -20.42
CA ASN A 129 -56.15 -17.27 -20.91
C ASN A 129 -55.60 -15.97 -20.32
N ALA A 130 -54.27 -15.92 -20.06
CA ALA A 130 -53.63 -14.73 -19.56
C ALA A 130 -52.32 -14.46 -20.29
N THR A 131 -52.03 -13.18 -20.53
CA THR A 131 -50.74 -12.68 -20.95
C THR A 131 -50.20 -11.77 -19.86
N TYR A 132 -48.89 -11.79 -19.65
CA TYR A 132 -48.26 -11.09 -18.56
C TYR A 132 -47.32 -10.02 -19.09
N GLN A 133 -47.07 -8.99 -18.28
CA GLN A 133 -46.02 -8.01 -18.46
C GLN A 133 -45.43 -7.67 -17.10
N TRP A 134 -44.12 -7.89 -16.95
CA TRP A 134 -43.40 -7.54 -15.72
C TRP A 134 -42.86 -6.14 -15.78
N TYR A 135 -42.73 -5.51 -14.63
CA TYR A 135 -42.22 -4.16 -14.43
C TYR A 135 -41.19 -4.16 -13.31
N VAL A 136 -40.11 -3.42 -13.53
CA VAL A 136 -39.13 -3.09 -12.52
C VAL A 136 -39.02 -1.58 -12.43
N ASP A 137 -39.20 -1.01 -11.24
CA ASP A 137 -39.21 0.44 -10.98
C ASP A 137 -40.16 1.17 -11.98
N ASP A 138 -41.37 0.64 -12.15
CA ASP A 138 -42.43 1.10 -13.05
C ASP A 138 -42.09 1.04 -14.56
N SER A 139 -40.92 0.58 -14.92
CA SER A 139 -40.52 0.39 -16.32
C SER A 139 -40.85 -1.04 -16.79
N PRO A 140 -41.48 -1.22 -17.96
CA PRO A 140 -41.76 -2.55 -18.49
C PRO A 140 -40.44 -3.25 -18.85
N VAL A 141 -40.34 -4.53 -18.47
CA VAL A 141 -39.19 -5.37 -18.86
C VAL A 141 -39.55 -6.05 -20.19
N GLY A 142 -38.73 -5.75 -21.22
CA GLY A 142 -38.92 -6.35 -22.55
C GLY A 142 -38.90 -7.88 -22.48
N GLU A 143 -39.79 -8.52 -23.25
CA GLU A 143 -39.94 -9.99 -23.38
C GLU A 143 -40.29 -10.75 -22.08
N ALA A 144 -40.48 -10.06 -20.97
CA ALA A 144 -40.94 -10.68 -19.73
C ALA A 144 -42.47 -10.88 -19.72
N THR A 145 -42.93 -11.84 -20.54
CA THR A 145 -44.36 -12.08 -20.80
C THR A 145 -44.88 -13.41 -20.25
N ASN A 146 -44.07 -14.15 -19.51
CA ASN A 146 -44.45 -15.40 -18.87
C ASN A 146 -44.95 -15.20 -17.42
N ALA A 147 -45.64 -16.18 -16.87
CA ALA A 147 -46.00 -16.15 -15.46
C ALA A 147 -44.81 -16.21 -14.50
N THR A 148 -43.65 -16.61 -14.99
CA THR A 148 -42.37 -16.57 -14.24
C THR A 148 -41.43 -15.54 -14.82
N PHE A 149 -40.72 -14.81 -13.95
CA PHE A 149 -39.76 -13.81 -14.29
C PHE A 149 -38.47 -14.00 -13.52
N ASN A 150 -37.35 -14.19 -14.23
CA ASN A 150 -36.01 -14.25 -13.66
C ASN A 150 -35.37 -12.87 -13.76
N TYR A 151 -35.33 -12.13 -12.66
CA TYR A 151 -34.72 -10.82 -12.57
C TYR A 151 -33.25 -10.93 -12.15
N THR A 152 -32.35 -10.42 -12.98
CA THR A 152 -30.91 -10.29 -12.66
C THR A 152 -30.59 -8.82 -12.48
N PRO A 153 -30.42 -8.34 -11.23
CA PRO A 153 -30.16 -6.93 -10.98
C PRO A 153 -28.75 -6.51 -11.47
N ALA A 154 -28.66 -5.39 -12.15
CA ALA A 154 -27.41 -4.80 -12.61
C ALA A 154 -26.82 -3.80 -11.61
N GLU A 155 -27.60 -3.29 -10.67
CA GLU A 155 -27.22 -2.25 -9.71
C GLU A 155 -27.75 -2.57 -8.32
N SER A 156 -27.05 -2.11 -7.28
CA SER A 156 -27.51 -2.22 -5.89
C SER A 156 -28.60 -1.19 -5.59
N GLY A 157 -29.35 -1.44 -4.54
CA GLY A 157 -30.44 -0.58 -4.08
C GLY A 157 -31.76 -1.32 -3.99
N VAL A 158 -32.84 -0.59 -3.72
CA VAL A 158 -34.19 -1.17 -3.66
C VAL A 158 -34.80 -1.15 -5.06
N LYS A 159 -35.29 -2.31 -5.51
CA LYS A 159 -36.00 -2.48 -6.77
C LYS A 159 -37.44 -2.85 -6.48
N ARG A 160 -38.39 -2.24 -7.18
CA ARG A 160 -39.83 -2.51 -7.09
C ARG A 160 -40.29 -3.37 -8.25
N ILE A 161 -40.86 -4.52 -7.96
CA ILE A 161 -41.25 -5.52 -8.96
C ILE A 161 -42.73 -5.74 -8.88
N LYS A 162 -43.43 -5.66 -10.00
CA LYS A 162 -44.83 -5.98 -10.16
C LYS A 162 -45.10 -6.64 -11.50
N CYS A 163 -46.27 -7.27 -11.61
CA CYS A 163 -46.76 -7.89 -12.82
C CYS A 163 -48.15 -7.34 -13.15
N VAL A 164 -48.41 -7.11 -14.42
CA VAL A 164 -49.76 -6.85 -14.94
C VAL A 164 -50.16 -8.04 -15.82
N ALA A 165 -51.35 -8.59 -15.60
CA ALA A 165 -51.90 -9.63 -16.46
C ALA A 165 -53.15 -9.14 -17.20
N GLN A 166 -53.25 -9.44 -18.50
CA GLN A 166 -54.46 -9.30 -19.29
C GLN A 166 -55.14 -10.68 -19.32
N VAL A 167 -56.31 -10.78 -18.71
CA VAL A 167 -57.05 -12.03 -18.58
C VAL A 167 -58.29 -12.01 -19.48
N THR A 168 -58.44 -13.01 -20.34
CA THR A 168 -59.57 -13.18 -21.25
C THR A 168 -60.20 -14.54 -21.02
N ALA A 169 -61.50 -14.58 -21.04
CA ALA A 169 -62.27 -15.83 -20.95
C ALA A 169 -63.54 -15.72 -21.79
N THR A 170 -63.99 -16.85 -22.32
CA THR A 170 -65.26 -16.89 -23.05
C THR A 170 -66.40 -16.42 -22.14
N ASP A 171 -67.27 -15.57 -22.69
CA ASP A 171 -68.46 -15.04 -22.00
C ASP A 171 -68.14 -14.01 -20.88
N TYR A 172 -66.88 -13.57 -20.72
CA TYR A 172 -66.47 -12.61 -19.73
C TYR A 172 -65.80 -11.39 -20.41
N ASP A 173 -65.96 -10.24 -19.79
CA ASP A 173 -65.21 -9.05 -20.18
C ASP A 173 -63.72 -9.31 -19.91
N ALA A 174 -62.84 -8.82 -20.81
CA ALA A 174 -61.41 -8.85 -20.61
C ALA A 174 -61.03 -7.97 -19.38
N LEU A 175 -60.15 -8.47 -18.56
CA LEU A 175 -59.73 -7.81 -17.31
C LEU A 175 -58.23 -7.62 -17.26
N SER A 176 -57.82 -6.38 -17.00
CA SER A 176 -56.44 -6.08 -16.63
C SER A 176 -56.29 -6.06 -15.13
N VAL A 177 -55.41 -6.90 -14.61
CA VAL A 177 -55.11 -6.96 -13.16
C VAL A 177 -53.67 -6.69 -12.88
N THR A 178 -53.39 -5.89 -11.86
CA THR A 178 -52.05 -5.59 -11.36
C THR A 178 -51.82 -6.34 -10.06
N SER A 179 -50.65 -6.90 -9.89
CA SER A 179 -50.25 -7.62 -8.67
C SER A 179 -49.93 -6.67 -7.52
N ASN A 180 -49.67 -7.27 -6.35
CA ASN A 180 -48.90 -6.60 -5.30
C ASN A 180 -47.55 -6.17 -5.83
N GLU A 181 -47.00 -5.07 -5.29
CA GLU A 181 -45.64 -4.66 -5.53
C GLU A 181 -44.68 -5.32 -4.52
N VAL A 182 -43.60 -5.88 -5.03
CA VAL A 182 -42.54 -6.53 -4.23
C VAL A 182 -41.34 -5.64 -4.17
N SER A 183 -40.87 -5.30 -2.96
CA SER A 183 -39.62 -4.57 -2.73
C SER A 183 -38.46 -5.54 -2.55
N LEU A 184 -37.50 -5.52 -3.47
CA LEU A 184 -36.27 -6.31 -3.42
C LEU A 184 -35.10 -5.42 -3.07
N THR A 185 -34.45 -5.65 -1.93
CA THR A 185 -33.16 -5.02 -1.63
C THR A 185 -32.05 -5.76 -2.38
N VAL A 186 -31.26 -5.06 -3.16
CA VAL A 186 -30.11 -5.61 -3.90
C VAL A 186 -28.82 -5.11 -3.27
N ASN A 187 -28.00 -6.00 -2.77
CA ASN A 187 -26.71 -5.74 -2.18
C ASN A 187 -25.61 -5.78 -3.25
N LYS A 188 -24.52 -5.09 -2.97
CA LYS A 188 -23.27 -5.25 -3.72
C LYS A 188 -22.67 -6.63 -3.44
N LYS A 189 -21.76 -7.06 -4.30
CA LYS A 189 -20.99 -8.30 -4.12
C LYS A 189 -19.95 -8.11 -3.00
N THR A 190 -19.66 -9.16 -2.26
CA THR A 190 -18.57 -9.16 -1.28
C THR A 190 -17.24 -9.44 -1.97
N GLN A 191 -16.16 -8.83 -1.46
CA GLN A 191 -14.80 -9.07 -1.96
C GLN A 191 -14.07 -10.12 -1.13
N THR A 192 -13.25 -10.93 -1.79
CA THR A 192 -12.32 -11.89 -1.16
C THR A 192 -10.87 -11.36 -1.14
N THR A 193 -10.65 -10.11 -1.53
CA THR A 193 -9.34 -9.48 -1.62
C THR A 193 -8.51 -9.64 -0.35
N THR A 194 -7.24 -9.98 -0.52
CA THR A 194 -6.23 -10.07 0.52
C THR A 194 -5.04 -9.16 0.18
N LEU A 195 -4.25 -8.82 1.18
CA LEU A 195 -3.06 -7.97 1.05
C LEU A 195 -1.86 -8.67 1.68
N ALA A 196 -0.72 -8.62 1.02
CA ALA A 196 0.54 -9.10 1.56
C ALA A 196 1.65 -8.07 1.36
N VAL A 197 2.55 -7.96 2.33
CA VAL A 197 3.78 -7.15 2.26
C VAL A 197 4.97 -8.07 2.04
N THR A 198 5.82 -7.68 1.10
CA THR A 198 7.08 -8.36 0.81
C THR A 198 8.25 -7.36 0.83
N PRO A 199 9.47 -7.84 1.16
CA PRO A 199 9.79 -9.18 1.64
C PRO A 199 9.16 -9.42 3.02
N ASN A 200 8.67 -10.62 3.28
CA ASN A 200 8.13 -11.00 4.60
C ASN A 200 9.21 -11.32 5.63
N SER A 201 10.43 -11.55 5.17
CA SER A 201 11.64 -11.75 5.98
C SER A 201 12.78 -10.96 5.35
N PRO A 202 12.83 -9.63 5.53
CA PRO A 202 13.89 -8.80 4.98
C PRO A 202 15.23 -9.12 5.63
N SER A 203 16.32 -8.90 4.90
CA SER A 203 17.67 -8.83 5.49
C SER A 203 17.69 -7.71 6.53
N ALA A 204 18.61 -7.81 7.51
CA ALA A 204 18.77 -6.75 8.50
C ALA A 204 19.08 -5.41 7.81
N GLY A 205 18.35 -4.40 8.20
CA GLY A 205 18.59 -3.02 7.80
C GLY A 205 19.70 -2.37 8.63
N VAL A 206 20.16 -1.21 8.20
CA VAL A 206 21.12 -0.37 8.93
C VAL A 206 20.52 1.02 9.07
N ILE A 207 20.75 1.68 10.19
CA ILE A 207 20.30 3.07 10.42
C ILE A 207 20.71 3.96 9.25
N GLY A 208 19.75 4.74 8.72
CA GLY A 208 19.97 5.68 7.61
C GLY A 208 20.00 5.03 6.23
N THR A 209 19.87 3.71 6.12
CA THR A 209 19.82 2.99 4.83
C THR A 209 18.38 2.61 4.51
N PRO A 210 17.82 3.03 3.37
CA PRO A 210 16.44 2.71 3.03
C PRO A 210 16.26 1.22 2.74
N VAL A 211 15.15 0.67 3.23
CA VAL A 211 14.68 -0.70 2.95
C VAL A 211 13.33 -0.60 2.25
N GLN A 212 13.20 -1.24 1.10
CA GLN A 212 11.98 -1.17 0.30
C GLN A 212 11.02 -2.31 0.62
N PHE A 213 9.74 -1.97 0.77
CA PHE A 213 8.63 -2.89 0.94
C PHE A 213 7.61 -2.70 -0.19
N THR A 214 6.95 -3.78 -0.55
CA THR A 214 5.89 -3.77 -1.56
C THR A 214 4.65 -4.44 -1.01
N ALA A 215 3.51 -3.76 -1.10
CA ALA A 215 2.20 -4.27 -0.78
C ALA A 215 1.53 -4.80 -2.05
N ALA A 216 1.16 -6.06 -2.06
CA ALA A 216 0.51 -6.71 -3.19
C ALA A 216 -0.88 -7.22 -2.80
N LEU A 217 -1.89 -6.87 -3.61
CA LEU A 217 -3.24 -7.38 -3.49
C LEU A 217 -3.39 -8.68 -4.27
N ALA A 218 -4.17 -9.61 -3.71
CA ALA A 218 -4.57 -10.84 -4.39
C ALA A 218 -6.10 -11.01 -4.33
N SER A 219 -6.67 -11.76 -5.29
CA SER A 219 -8.11 -12.07 -5.39
C SER A 219 -8.99 -10.82 -5.43
N GLN A 220 -8.49 -9.72 -5.94
CA GLN A 220 -9.27 -8.50 -6.11
C GLN A 220 -10.19 -8.61 -7.34
N PRO A 221 -11.36 -7.94 -7.33
CA PRO A 221 -12.20 -7.82 -8.53
C PRO A 221 -11.46 -7.15 -9.69
N VAL A 222 -11.82 -7.52 -10.91
CA VAL A 222 -11.30 -6.86 -12.12
C VAL A 222 -11.65 -5.37 -12.10
N GLY A 223 -10.68 -4.51 -12.40
CA GLY A 223 -10.87 -3.07 -12.39
C GLY A 223 -10.94 -2.43 -10.98
N ALA A 224 -10.59 -3.17 -9.93
CA ALA A 224 -10.50 -2.62 -8.59
C ALA A 224 -9.40 -1.56 -8.48
N SER A 225 -9.69 -0.50 -7.70
CA SER A 225 -8.73 0.52 -7.29
C SER A 225 -8.43 0.36 -5.81
N ALA A 226 -7.21 0.73 -5.40
CA ALA A 226 -6.81 0.67 -4.01
C ALA A 226 -6.03 1.91 -3.58
N THR A 227 -6.25 2.33 -2.35
CA THR A 227 -5.42 3.30 -1.63
C THR A 227 -4.73 2.59 -0.48
N TYR A 228 -3.48 2.94 -0.22
CA TYR A 228 -2.65 2.27 0.78
C TYR A 228 -2.32 3.23 1.92
N GLN A 229 -2.00 2.66 3.07
CA GLN A 229 -1.45 3.36 4.21
C GLN A 229 -0.47 2.44 4.92
N TRP A 230 0.78 2.92 5.08
CA TRP A 230 1.84 2.19 5.76
C TRP A 230 1.93 2.55 7.23
N TYR A 231 2.36 1.57 8.02
CA TYR A 231 2.55 1.70 9.46
C TYR A 231 3.90 1.11 9.86
N VAL A 232 4.57 1.80 10.78
CA VAL A 232 5.77 1.33 11.45
C VAL A 232 5.52 1.36 12.96
N ASP A 233 5.72 0.25 13.64
CA ASP A 233 5.45 0.09 15.09
C ASP A 233 4.05 0.60 15.46
N ASP A 234 3.03 0.21 14.69
CA ASP A 234 1.63 0.60 14.77
C ASP A 234 1.34 2.11 14.53
N SER A 235 2.36 2.91 14.31
CA SER A 235 2.21 4.32 13.99
C SER A 235 2.07 4.54 12.49
N GLN A 236 1.08 5.33 12.09
CA GLN A 236 0.87 5.69 10.68
C GLN A 236 2.05 6.50 10.14
N VAL A 237 2.54 6.12 8.96
CA VAL A 237 3.56 6.90 8.24
C VAL A 237 2.86 7.88 7.30
N GLY A 238 2.97 9.17 7.60
CA GLY A 238 2.30 10.21 6.83
C GLY A 238 2.81 10.30 5.39
N GLY A 239 1.89 10.43 4.43
CA GLY A 239 2.22 10.57 3.01
C GLY A 239 2.54 9.28 2.26
N GLU A 240 2.70 8.15 2.94
CA GLU A 240 3.01 6.85 2.32
C GLU A 240 1.73 6.13 1.90
N THR A 241 1.23 6.48 0.71
CA THR A 241 -0.05 6.01 0.15
C THR A 241 0.09 5.15 -1.10
N ASN A 242 1.31 4.81 -1.50
CA ASN A 242 1.59 3.96 -2.65
C ASN A 242 1.68 2.47 -2.24
N SER A 243 1.60 1.57 -3.22
CA SER A 243 1.83 0.14 -3.01
C SER A 243 3.29 -0.20 -2.67
N THR A 244 4.22 0.74 -2.84
CA THR A 244 5.63 0.61 -2.44
C THR A 244 5.95 1.61 -1.34
N PHE A 245 6.78 1.20 -0.39
CA PHE A 245 7.22 1.99 0.74
C PHE A 245 8.72 1.84 0.95
N SER A 246 9.44 2.97 0.96
CA SER A 246 10.87 3.02 1.23
C SER A 246 11.10 3.51 2.65
N TYR A 247 11.30 2.58 3.57
CA TYR A 247 11.51 2.89 4.98
C TYR A 247 12.99 3.16 5.26
N THR A 248 13.33 4.36 5.75
CA THR A 248 14.67 4.70 6.24
C THR A 248 14.66 4.72 7.76
N PRO A 249 15.21 3.70 8.43
CA PRO A 249 15.19 3.64 9.90
C PRO A 249 16.11 4.70 10.51
N THR A 250 15.63 5.36 11.56
CA THR A 250 16.39 6.36 12.33
C THR A 250 16.94 5.82 13.63
N THR A 251 16.52 4.65 14.07
CA THR A 251 16.98 3.99 15.31
C THR A 251 17.15 2.49 15.11
N SER A 252 18.10 1.89 15.80
CA SER A 252 18.30 0.44 15.80
C SER A 252 17.20 -0.31 16.56
N GLY A 253 17.15 -1.62 16.39
CA GLY A 253 16.17 -2.51 17.01
C GLY A 253 15.21 -3.12 16.00
N VAL A 254 14.21 -3.84 16.50
CA VAL A 254 13.19 -4.46 15.64
C VAL A 254 12.11 -3.43 15.32
N LYS A 255 11.80 -3.27 14.03
CA LYS A 255 10.70 -2.45 13.52
C LYS A 255 9.64 -3.35 12.90
N ARG A 256 8.37 -3.09 13.22
CA ARG A 256 7.22 -3.82 12.68
C ARG A 256 6.56 -3.01 11.59
N ILE A 257 6.54 -3.57 10.38
CA ILE A 257 6.02 -2.89 9.19
C ILE A 257 4.77 -3.63 8.71
N LYS A 258 3.69 -2.90 8.48
CA LYS A 258 2.47 -3.40 7.87
C LYS A 258 1.84 -2.35 6.97
N CYS A 259 0.97 -2.80 6.09
CA CYS A 259 0.20 -1.96 5.19
C CYS A 259 -1.30 -2.25 5.36
N VAL A 260 -2.11 -1.22 5.30
CA VAL A 260 -3.58 -1.31 5.20
C VAL A 260 -3.98 -0.77 3.85
N ALA A 261 -4.82 -1.48 3.13
CA ALA A 261 -5.37 -1.01 1.87
C ALA A 261 -6.90 -0.94 1.93
N GLN A 262 -7.46 0.14 1.39
CA GLN A 262 -8.88 0.26 1.10
C GLN A 262 -9.09 -0.04 -0.39
N VAL A 263 -9.84 -1.10 -0.68
CA VAL A 263 -10.08 -1.58 -2.04
C VAL A 263 -11.52 -1.28 -2.45
N THR A 264 -11.68 -0.61 -3.58
CA THR A 264 -12.97 -0.27 -4.18
C THR A 264 -13.08 -0.88 -5.57
N ALA A 265 -14.24 -1.40 -5.90
CA ALA A 265 -14.55 -1.90 -7.23
C ALA A 265 -16.03 -1.66 -7.53
N THR A 266 -16.38 -1.50 -8.80
CA THR A 266 -17.76 -1.43 -9.26
C THR A 266 -18.49 -2.70 -8.83
N ASP A 267 -19.74 -2.57 -8.41
CA ASP A 267 -20.61 -3.67 -7.96
C ASP A 267 -20.18 -4.43 -6.70
N TYR A 268 -19.11 -4.02 -6.05
CA TYR A 268 -18.61 -4.64 -4.83
C TYR A 268 -18.63 -3.66 -3.66
N ASP A 269 -18.83 -4.21 -2.47
CA ASP A 269 -18.62 -3.45 -1.24
C ASP A 269 -17.15 -3.04 -1.11
N THR A 270 -16.91 -1.82 -0.62
CA THR A 270 -15.56 -1.38 -0.27
C THR A 270 -15.01 -2.29 0.81
N LYS A 271 -13.77 -2.75 0.64
CA LYS A 271 -13.10 -3.63 1.59
C LYS A 271 -11.80 -3.01 2.10
N THR A 272 -11.65 -3.00 3.40
CA THR A 272 -10.37 -2.67 4.04
C THR A 272 -9.66 -3.99 4.37
N VAL A 273 -8.41 -4.11 3.96
CA VAL A 273 -7.56 -5.28 4.20
C VAL A 273 -6.24 -4.85 4.83
N THR A 274 -5.81 -5.64 5.81
CA THR A 274 -4.51 -5.45 6.47
C THR A 274 -3.58 -6.57 6.04
N SER A 275 -2.32 -6.24 5.79
CA SER A 275 -1.30 -7.20 5.41
C SER A 275 -0.83 -8.06 6.59
N ASN A 276 0.04 -9.03 6.27
CA ASN A 276 0.95 -9.59 7.27
C ASN A 276 1.82 -8.48 7.87
N GLU A 277 2.25 -8.65 9.10
CA GLU A 277 3.27 -7.82 9.74
C GLU A 277 4.66 -8.37 9.41
N VAL A 278 5.57 -7.47 9.01
CA VAL A 278 6.96 -7.79 8.70
C VAL A 278 7.87 -7.22 9.78
N SER A 279 8.71 -8.08 10.37
CA SER A 279 9.72 -7.67 11.34
C SER A 279 11.04 -7.38 10.63
N LEU A 280 11.49 -6.12 10.69
CA LEU A 280 12.79 -5.67 10.21
C LEU A 280 13.73 -5.46 11.40
N THR A 281 14.80 -6.26 11.51
CA THR A 281 15.88 -5.97 12.44
C THR A 281 16.75 -4.85 11.87
N VAL A 282 16.93 -3.78 12.61
CA VAL A 282 17.77 -2.64 12.23
C VAL A 282 19.03 -2.64 13.08
N ASN A 283 20.17 -2.79 12.45
CA ASN A 283 21.48 -2.73 13.07
C ASN A 283 21.98 -1.28 13.15
N LYS A 284 22.85 -1.03 14.11
CA LYS A 284 23.64 0.19 14.13
C LYS A 284 24.59 0.21 12.94
N LYS A 285 25.10 1.40 12.60
CA LYS A 285 26.18 1.58 11.61
C LYS A 285 27.47 1.01 12.17
N THR A 286 28.33 0.50 11.32
CA THR A 286 29.71 0.17 11.66
C THR A 286 30.59 1.39 11.47
N MET A 287 31.60 1.57 12.33
CA MET A 287 32.66 2.58 12.17
C MET A 287 33.99 1.88 11.94
N ASN A 288 34.90 2.54 11.26
CA ASN A 288 36.26 2.04 11.00
C ASN A 288 37.33 3.08 11.34
N PRO A 289 37.33 3.60 12.57
CA PRO A 289 38.34 4.59 12.99
C PRO A 289 39.73 3.99 13.00
N GLN A 290 40.75 4.88 12.87
CA GLN A 290 42.15 4.53 12.97
C GLN A 290 42.74 5.22 14.20
N VAL A 291 43.67 4.56 14.86
CA VAL A 291 44.41 5.12 16.02
C VAL A 291 45.90 4.99 15.75
N THR A 292 46.61 6.09 15.88
CA THR A 292 48.07 6.12 15.74
C THR A 292 48.68 6.90 16.89
N LEU A 293 49.88 6.50 17.30
CA LEU A 293 50.68 7.28 18.24
C LEU A 293 51.67 8.18 17.51
N THR A 294 51.77 9.40 17.96
CA THR A 294 52.77 10.39 17.47
C THR A 294 53.58 10.89 18.64
N PRO A 295 54.92 10.79 18.56
CA PRO A 295 55.69 10.03 17.57
C PRO A 295 55.47 8.49 17.75
N PRO A 296 55.79 7.64 16.74
CA PRO A 296 55.65 6.18 16.86
C PRO A 296 56.71 5.57 17.79
N SER A 297 57.82 6.23 18.01
CA SER A 297 58.87 5.90 18.97
C SER A 297 59.57 7.10 19.51
N ILE A 298 60.13 7.00 20.72
CA ILE A 298 60.84 8.09 21.38
C ILE A 298 62.18 7.57 21.86
N ASN A 299 63.25 8.29 21.56
CA ASN A 299 64.58 8.09 22.17
C ASN A 299 64.90 9.33 22.98
N VAL A 300 65.04 9.16 24.28
CA VAL A 300 65.34 10.29 25.20
C VAL A 300 66.39 9.90 26.24
N GLN A 301 67.00 10.92 26.83
CA GLN A 301 67.85 10.74 28.01
C GLN A 301 66.99 10.61 29.26
N GLN A 302 67.53 10.01 30.27
CA GLN A 302 66.92 9.91 31.60
C GLN A 302 66.50 11.33 32.07
N ASP A 303 65.33 11.43 32.71
CA ASP A 303 64.68 12.65 33.21
C ASP A 303 64.26 13.65 32.11
N ALA A 304 64.43 13.37 30.82
CA ALA A 304 63.92 14.19 29.75
C ALA A 304 62.41 13.95 29.51
N SER A 305 61.73 15.00 29.08
CA SER A 305 60.28 14.89 28.78
C SER A 305 60.02 14.03 27.53
N ALA A 306 59.12 13.09 27.66
CA ALA A 306 58.69 12.23 26.59
C ALA A 306 57.15 12.10 26.59
N THR A 307 56.51 12.41 25.51
CA THR A 307 55.04 12.38 25.37
C THR A 307 54.61 11.68 24.12
N PHE A 308 53.60 10.85 24.24
CA PHE A 308 52.85 10.32 23.10
C PHE A 308 51.53 11.03 22.97
N THR A 309 51.12 11.30 21.75
CA THR A 309 49.78 11.76 21.42
C THR A 309 49.07 10.71 20.60
N ALA A 310 47.91 10.23 21.10
CA ALA A 310 47.04 9.35 20.36
C ALA A 310 46.18 10.17 19.40
N ASN A 311 46.33 9.91 18.11
CA ASN A 311 45.55 10.56 17.06
C ASN A 311 44.48 9.57 16.58
N VAL A 312 43.22 10.00 16.59
CA VAL A 312 42.07 9.22 16.08
C VAL A 312 41.58 9.85 14.81
N THR A 313 41.49 9.07 13.74
CA THR A 313 40.92 9.50 12.46
C THR A 313 39.74 8.62 12.08
N ASP A 314 38.92 9.07 11.11
CA ASP A 314 37.78 8.35 10.59
C ASP A 314 36.70 7.96 11.64
N ALA A 315 36.71 8.63 12.79
CA ALA A 315 35.64 8.54 13.77
C ALA A 315 34.43 9.39 13.33
N PRO A 316 33.18 8.99 13.67
CA PRO A 316 32.01 9.84 13.47
C PRO A 316 32.18 11.22 14.16
N GLU A 317 31.58 12.26 13.56
CA GLU A 317 31.77 13.66 13.97
C GLU A 317 31.46 13.94 15.45
N GLU A 318 30.47 13.27 16.02
CA GLU A 318 30.05 13.45 17.42
C GLU A 318 30.48 12.28 18.32
N ALA A 319 31.51 11.53 17.93
CA ALA A 319 31.96 10.41 18.72
C ALA A 319 32.55 10.84 20.06
N GLN A 320 32.18 10.13 21.12
CA GLN A 320 32.84 10.20 22.41
C GLN A 320 34.04 9.27 22.37
N ILE A 321 35.21 9.79 22.77
CA ILE A 321 36.48 9.07 22.71
C ILE A 321 37.06 8.98 24.12
N GLU A 322 37.26 7.77 24.59
CA GLU A 322 37.88 7.47 25.88
C GLU A 322 39.24 6.84 25.67
N TYR A 323 40.20 7.23 26.46
CA TYR A 323 41.61 6.78 26.39
C TYR A 323 41.93 6.06 27.66
N SER A 324 42.67 4.94 27.57
CA SER A 324 43.32 4.29 28.69
C SER A 324 44.72 3.85 28.26
N TRP A 325 45.70 4.06 29.15
CA TRP A 325 47.08 3.84 28.83
C TRP A 325 47.65 2.69 29.64
N LYS A 326 48.61 1.99 29.07
CA LYS A 326 49.43 0.98 29.74
C LYS A 326 50.90 1.20 29.43
N LYS A 327 51.71 0.86 30.42
CA LYS A 327 53.18 0.79 30.30
C LYS A 327 53.58 -0.65 30.60
N ASP A 328 54.32 -1.27 29.68
CA ASP A 328 54.77 -2.65 29.79
C ASP A 328 53.63 -3.63 30.25
N SER A 329 52.47 -3.50 29.60
CA SER A 329 51.22 -4.22 29.86
C SER A 329 50.55 -3.90 31.21
N SER A 330 51.10 -3.01 32.06
CA SER A 330 50.48 -2.59 33.32
C SER A 330 49.72 -1.28 33.15
N PRO A 331 48.48 -1.19 33.65
CA PRO A 331 47.70 0.05 33.56
C PRO A 331 48.40 1.21 34.23
N VAL A 332 48.33 2.42 33.60
CA VAL A 332 48.85 3.65 34.16
C VAL A 332 47.73 4.71 34.16
N GLU A 333 47.88 5.73 34.99
CA GLU A 333 46.95 6.85 35.03
C GLU A 333 47.06 7.67 33.70
N GLY A 334 45.90 8.04 33.16
CA GLY A 334 45.82 8.85 31.97
C GLY A 334 44.48 8.60 31.22
N SER A 335 43.64 9.64 31.08
CA SER A 335 42.35 9.58 30.42
C SER A 335 42.27 10.55 29.23
N THR A 336 43.38 11.19 28.88
CA THR A 336 43.46 12.12 27.74
C THR A 336 44.16 11.43 26.57
N ASN A 337 44.10 12.07 25.41
CA ASN A 337 44.82 11.62 24.21
C ASN A 337 46.35 11.81 24.30
N VAL A 338 46.86 12.40 25.39
CA VAL A 338 48.27 12.61 25.60
C VAL A 338 48.74 11.87 26.85
N TYR A 339 49.84 11.14 26.74
CA TYR A 339 50.47 10.43 27.82
C TYR A 339 51.91 10.86 27.97
N THR A 340 52.27 11.29 29.17
CA THR A 340 53.68 11.65 29.53
C THR A 340 54.34 10.42 30.14
N VAL A 341 55.43 10.00 29.52
CA VAL A 341 56.19 8.81 29.96
C VAL A 341 57.06 9.18 31.15
N ASP A 342 57.11 8.32 32.17
CA ASP A 342 58.06 8.36 33.23
C ASP A 342 59.43 7.89 32.70
N THR A 343 60.37 8.82 32.58
CA THR A 343 61.70 8.61 32.04
C THR A 343 62.78 8.49 33.16
N SER A 344 62.38 8.31 34.39
CA SER A 344 63.30 8.22 35.56
C SER A 344 64.22 6.99 35.55
N SER A 345 63.84 5.94 34.80
CA SER A 345 64.59 4.69 34.71
C SER A 345 65.09 4.43 33.31
N ILE A 346 66.39 4.11 33.16
CA ILE A 346 66.98 3.72 31.90
C ILE A 346 66.42 2.38 31.41
N GLY A 347 66.23 2.26 30.11
CA GLY A 347 65.75 1.02 29.48
C GLY A 347 64.70 1.25 28.38
N SER A 348 64.22 0.17 27.85
CA SER A 348 63.15 0.17 26.87
C SER A 348 61.81 -0.02 27.55
N GLN A 349 60.78 0.76 27.15
CA GLN A 349 59.41 0.67 27.65
C GLN A 349 58.48 0.63 26.45
N THR A 350 57.41 -0.19 26.57
CA THR A 350 56.29 -0.21 25.59
C THR A 350 55.12 0.56 26.18
N ILE A 351 54.62 1.53 25.46
CA ILE A 351 53.41 2.30 25.79
C ILE A 351 52.29 1.89 24.89
N GLU A 352 51.23 1.37 25.45
CA GLU A 352 49.98 1.01 24.74
C GLU A 352 48.90 2.01 25.11
N VAL A 353 48.19 2.53 24.10
CA VAL A 353 46.92 3.21 24.29
C VAL A 353 45.77 2.30 23.83
N THR A 354 44.76 2.19 24.64
CA THR A 354 43.46 1.62 24.24
C THR A 354 42.47 2.77 24.12
N VAL A 355 41.91 2.92 22.94
CA VAL A 355 40.93 3.97 22.61
C VAL A 355 39.56 3.32 22.39
N THR A 356 38.58 3.69 23.21
CA THR A 356 37.19 3.28 23.04
C THR A 356 36.40 4.44 22.43
N ILE A 357 35.79 4.17 21.30
CA ILE A 357 35.03 5.16 20.50
C ILE A 357 33.57 4.75 20.51
N THR A 358 32.72 5.65 20.99
CA THR A 358 31.26 5.47 20.99
C THR A 358 30.60 6.63 20.28
N ALA A 359 29.58 6.32 19.47
CA ALA A 359 28.79 7.34 18.79
C ALA A 359 27.33 6.87 18.70
N THR A 360 26.41 7.82 18.70
CA THR A 360 25.00 7.55 18.45
C THR A 360 24.87 6.84 17.10
N ASP A 361 23.99 5.84 17.02
CA ASP A 361 23.72 5.07 15.80
C ASP A 361 24.87 4.18 15.30
N TYR A 362 25.98 4.09 15.99
CA TYR A 362 27.11 3.22 15.64
C TYR A 362 27.39 2.18 16.70
N ASP A 363 27.90 1.03 16.27
CA ASP A 363 28.50 0.07 17.20
C ASP A 363 29.76 0.66 17.78
N SER A 364 29.99 0.49 19.09
CA SER A 364 31.20 0.93 19.76
C SER A 364 32.42 0.19 19.19
N LYS A 365 33.55 0.91 19.11
CA LYS A 365 34.81 0.35 18.62
C LYS A 365 35.92 0.59 19.61
N THR A 366 36.71 -0.44 19.89
CA THR A 366 37.91 -0.34 20.69
C THR A 366 39.12 -0.69 19.83
N ILE A 367 40.16 0.15 19.87
CA ILE A 367 41.37 0.01 19.06
C ILE A 367 42.57 0.28 19.97
N THR A 368 43.65 -0.45 19.75
CA THR A 368 44.92 -0.26 20.45
C THR A 368 45.99 0.24 19.50
N ALA A 369 46.90 1.06 20.01
CA ALA A 369 48.13 1.45 19.33
C ALA A 369 49.30 1.41 20.34
N GLU A 370 50.46 1.02 19.83
CA GLU A 370 51.67 0.89 20.63
C GLU A 370 52.77 1.80 20.17
N GLY A 371 53.57 2.32 21.11
CA GLY A 371 54.78 3.10 20.87
C GLY A 371 55.91 2.59 21.73
N GLN A 372 57.14 2.74 21.25
CA GLN A 372 58.36 2.33 21.94
C GLN A 372 59.10 3.53 22.49
N VAL A 373 59.60 3.41 23.72
CA VAL A 373 60.48 4.42 24.34
C VAL A 373 61.80 3.78 24.69
N GLN A 374 62.90 4.40 24.24
CA GLN A 374 64.23 4.04 24.63
C GLN A 374 64.80 5.17 25.49
N ILE A 375 65.07 4.88 26.75
CA ILE A 375 65.65 5.83 27.70
C ILE A 375 67.13 5.48 27.88
N THR A 376 67.99 6.41 27.52
CA THR A 376 69.43 6.27 27.65
C THR A 376 69.93 7.04 28.85
N ASP A 377 71.18 6.73 29.26
CA ASP A 377 71.80 7.42 30.35
C ASP A 377 71.92 8.91 30.12
N LYS A 378 71.79 9.68 31.16
CA LYS A 378 72.00 11.11 31.13
C LYS A 378 73.47 11.39 30.90
N VAL A 379 73.81 11.87 29.70
CA VAL A 379 75.17 12.34 29.48
C VAL A 379 75.39 13.49 30.44
N ALA A 380 76.34 13.30 31.38
CA ALA A 380 76.71 14.38 32.29
C ALA A 380 77.09 15.62 31.45
N PRO A 381 76.58 16.81 31.79
CA PRO A 381 77.07 18.02 31.10
C PRO A 381 78.58 18.01 31.24
N GLU A 382 79.27 18.10 30.12
CA GLU A 382 80.71 18.37 30.17
C GLU A 382 80.93 19.56 31.11
N PRO A 383 81.92 19.51 32.03
CA PRO A 383 82.12 20.59 32.92
C PRO A 383 82.41 21.86 32.09
N GLU A 384 81.61 22.91 32.32
CA GLU A 384 81.86 24.23 31.79
C GLU A 384 83.22 24.70 32.34
N GLY A 385 84.25 24.38 31.60
CA GLY A 385 85.56 24.73 32.03
C GLY A 385 86.65 24.21 31.12
N GLU A 386 87.19 25.14 30.32
CA GLU A 386 88.30 25.02 29.44
C GLU A 386 87.98 24.28 28.11
N LEU A 387 88.00 25.06 27.04
CA LEU A 387 88.15 24.54 25.70
C LEU A 387 89.29 23.55 25.68
N PRO A 388 89.16 22.38 25.06
CA PRO A 388 90.18 21.34 25.09
C PRO A 388 91.48 22.00 24.65
N TYR A 389 92.49 21.93 25.50
CA TYR A 389 93.83 22.42 25.31
C TYR A 389 94.34 21.84 23.99
N VAL A 390 94.46 22.70 22.97
CA VAL A 390 95.11 22.35 21.73
C VAL A 390 96.59 22.26 22.05
N HIS A 391 97.04 21.05 22.27
CA HIS A 391 98.48 20.81 22.34
C HIS A 391 99.12 21.40 21.07
N PRO A 392 100.14 22.23 21.17
CA PRO A 392 100.92 22.61 20.03
C PRO A 392 101.52 21.31 19.47
N LEU A 393 101.14 20.97 18.27
CA LEU A 393 101.58 19.76 17.60
C LEU A 393 103.07 19.75 17.46
N PRO A 394 103.72 18.71 17.88
CA PRO A 394 105.17 18.55 17.57
C PRO A 394 105.26 18.31 16.06
N HIS A 395 106.11 19.03 15.47
CA HIS A 395 106.49 19.03 14.09
C HIS A 395 106.22 17.73 13.31
N ARG A 396 105.46 17.88 12.26
CA ARG A 396 105.52 17.25 10.94
C ARG A 396 104.59 16.10 10.65
N THR A 397 103.89 16.30 9.61
CA THR A 397 103.33 15.47 8.57
C THR A 397 101.87 15.00 8.68
N SER A 398 101.21 14.96 9.82
CA SER A 398 99.76 14.81 9.91
C SER A 398 99.24 15.51 11.18
N ALA A 399 98.46 16.53 11.03
CA ALA A 399 97.79 17.23 12.10
C ALA A 399 96.38 16.71 12.24
N TYR A 400 96.03 16.27 13.46
CA TYR A 400 94.68 15.77 13.78
C TYR A 400 93.99 16.88 14.59
N ILE A 401 92.71 17.13 14.22
CA ILE A 401 91.89 18.12 14.86
C ILE A 401 90.69 17.43 15.47
N TRP A 402 90.55 17.53 16.76
CA TRP A 402 89.40 16.99 17.47
C TRP A 402 88.25 17.99 17.45
N CYS A 403 87.05 17.59 16.98
CA CYS A 403 85.84 18.37 16.97
C CYS A 403 84.78 17.70 17.79
N GLY A 404 84.04 18.47 18.54
CA GLY A 404 82.93 17.90 19.33
C GLY A 404 81.85 17.33 18.45
N TRP A 405 81.18 16.26 18.93
CA TRP A 405 80.14 15.55 18.22
C TRP A 405 79.06 16.46 17.61
N TRP A 406 78.64 17.43 18.37
CA TRP A 406 77.61 18.37 17.94
C TRP A 406 78.01 19.27 16.74
N VAL A 407 79.26 19.57 16.59
CA VAL A 407 79.80 20.30 15.43
C VAL A 407 79.75 19.41 14.20
N MET A 408 80.03 18.13 14.37
CA MET A 408 80.04 17.17 13.28
C MET A 408 78.62 16.87 12.82
N ASP A 409 77.66 16.69 13.73
CA ASP A 409 76.25 16.47 13.45
C ASP A 409 75.67 17.64 12.63
N GLU A 410 76.00 18.86 12.99
CA GLU A 410 75.56 20.06 12.26
C GLU A 410 76.22 20.19 10.87
N ILE A 411 77.50 19.85 10.74
CA ILE A 411 78.20 19.85 9.45
C ILE A 411 77.60 18.76 8.54
N GLN A 412 77.33 17.57 9.06
CA GLN A 412 76.72 16.51 8.31
C GLN A 412 75.30 16.92 7.82
N LYS A 413 74.54 17.52 8.70
CA LYS A 413 73.17 17.97 8.37
C LYS A 413 73.18 19.09 7.33
N MET A 414 74.11 20.04 7.45
CA MET A 414 74.31 21.09 6.43
C MET A 414 74.73 20.52 5.10
N THR A 415 75.59 19.49 5.08
CA THR A 415 76.02 18.80 3.88
C THR A 415 74.87 18.04 3.21
N GLU A 416 74.07 17.34 3.97
CA GLU A 416 72.88 16.64 3.50
C GLU A 416 71.81 17.62 2.95
N GLU A 417 71.70 18.81 3.54
CA GLU A 417 70.80 19.88 3.07
C GLU A 417 71.37 20.66 1.87
N GLY A 418 72.57 20.32 1.40
CA GLY A 418 73.28 21.02 0.29
C GLY A 418 73.79 22.43 0.62
N LYS A 419 73.94 22.76 1.91
CA LYS A 419 74.46 24.05 2.39
C LYS A 419 75.96 24.04 2.46
N ASP A 420 76.59 25.17 2.07
CA ASP A 420 78.03 25.32 2.19
C ASP A 420 78.44 25.75 3.61
N TRP A 421 78.74 24.74 4.44
CA TRP A 421 79.15 24.94 5.81
C TRP A 421 80.56 25.67 5.92
N LYS A 422 81.30 25.82 4.83
CA LYS A 422 82.58 26.52 4.78
C LYS A 422 82.39 28.01 4.72
N THR A 423 81.21 28.52 4.34
CA THR A 423 80.92 29.94 4.34
C THR A 423 80.78 30.46 5.77
N GLU A 424 81.41 31.58 6.10
CA GLU A 424 81.24 32.24 7.39
C GLU A 424 79.79 32.81 7.49
N ASP A 425 79.02 32.28 8.40
CA ASP A 425 77.69 32.79 8.77
C ASP A 425 77.80 33.31 10.23
N PRO A 426 77.84 34.59 10.47
CA PRO A 426 78.03 35.19 11.81
C PRO A 426 76.83 34.93 12.72
N ASP A 427 75.59 34.59 12.13
CA ASP A 427 74.38 34.33 12.90
C ASP A 427 74.19 32.83 13.25
N SER A 428 75.06 31.99 12.75
CA SER A 428 75.05 30.55 13.11
C SER A 428 75.57 30.30 14.51
N LYS A 429 74.83 29.53 15.34
CA LYS A 429 75.30 29.13 16.69
C LYS A 429 76.65 28.40 16.69
N TYR A 430 77.15 27.94 15.52
CA TYR A 430 78.40 27.21 15.34
C TYR A 430 79.46 28.07 14.62
N TYR A 431 79.22 29.33 14.48
CA TYR A 431 80.15 30.26 13.79
C TYR A 431 81.60 30.20 14.34
N LEU A 432 81.73 30.18 15.65
CA LEU A 432 83.04 30.12 16.32
C LEU A 432 83.78 28.82 15.97
N HIS A 433 83.12 27.71 15.85
CA HIS A 433 83.71 26.42 15.52
C HIS A 433 84.12 26.38 14.03
N ARG A 434 83.26 26.86 13.15
CA ARG A 434 83.62 27.01 11.73
C ARG A 434 84.82 27.89 11.52
N TYR A 435 84.83 29.04 12.20
CA TYR A 435 86.02 29.95 12.18
C TYR A 435 87.25 29.26 12.67
N THR A 436 87.21 28.50 13.73
CA THR A 436 88.34 27.74 14.27
C THR A 436 88.82 26.69 13.26
N LEU A 437 87.95 25.96 12.65
CA LEU A 437 88.30 24.97 11.63
C LEU A 437 88.90 25.62 10.39
N GLN A 438 88.31 26.68 9.90
CA GLN A 438 88.89 27.45 8.76
C GLN A 438 90.26 28.04 9.08
N LYS A 439 90.44 28.55 10.27
CA LYS A 439 91.73 29.02 10.72
C LYS A 439 92.74 27.89 10.79
N MET A 440 92.37 26.73 11.29
CA MET A 440 93.20 25.54 11.33
C MET A 440 93.57 25.04 9.94
N MET A 441 92.68 25.05 9.00
CA MET A 441 92.91 24.72 7.58
C MET A 441 93.99 25.68 6.99
N LYS A 442 93.90 26.94 7.31
CA LYS A 442 94.86 27.94 6.87
C LYS A 442 96.24 27.78 7.50
N ASP A 443 96.30 27.52 8.79
CA ASP A 443 97.49 27.40 9.57
C ASP A 443 98.21 26.04 9.39
N TYR A 444 97.45 24.97 9.04
CA TYR A 444 97.94 23.61 8.82
C TYR A 444 97.53 23.08 7.45
N PRO A 445 98.10 23.56 6.38
CA PRO A 445 97.71 23.23 5.01
C PRO A 445 98.02 21.79 4.59
N GLU A 446 98.58 20.94 5.46
CA GLU A 446 98.94 19.54 5.17
C GLU A 446 98.09 18.51 5.91
N VAL A 447 96.99 18.93 6.53
CA VAL A 447 96.10 18.04 7.28
C VAL A 447 95.22 17.24 6.32
N ASP A 448 95.26 15.93 6.45
CA ASP A 448 94.39 15.02 5.75
C ASP A 448 93.33 14.45 6.71
N VAL A 449 92.18 13.89 6.22
CA VAL A 449 91.08 13.38 7.04
C VAL A 449 91.04 11.88 7.01
N GLN A 450 90.90 11.26 8.20
CA GLN A 450 90.64 9.85 8.36
C GLN A 450 89.35 9.59 9.18
N GLU A 451 88.59 8.64 8.74
CA GLU A 451 87.43 8.21 9.48
C GLU A 451 87.83 7.28 10.62
N SER A 452 87.26 7.52 11.80
CA SER A 452 87.45 6.67 12.96
C SER A 452 86.11 6.18 13.51
N ARG A 453 86.09 5.08 14.24
CA ARG A 453 84.83 4.46 14.77
C ARG A 453 84.08 5.36 15.75
N ASN A 454 84.74 6.26 16.43
CA ASN A 454 84.09 7.03 17.52
C ASN A 454 84.28 8.53 17.38
N GLY A 455 84.64 8.99 16.21
CA GLY A 455 84.75 10.37 15.91
C GLY A 455 85.58 10.60 14.65
N TYR A 456 85.90 11.83 14.38
CA TYR A 456 86.50 12.17 13.10
C TYR A 456 87.88 12.83 13.32
N ILE A 457 88.84 12.37 12.58
CA ILE A 457 90.19 12.98 12.52
C ILE A 457 90.22 13.75 11.21
N ILE A 458 90.58 15.03 11.29
CA ILE A 458 90.60 15.93 10.12
C ILE A 458 92.00 16.03 9.59
N HIS A 459 92.16 15.60 8.37
CA HIS A 459 93.37 15.86 7.58
C HIS A 459 93.15 17.06 6.65
N LYS A 460 94.12 17.73 6.24
CA LYS A 460 94.07 18.93 5.37
C LYS A 460 93.24 18.66 4.13
N THR A 461 93.45 17.56 3.44
CA THR A 461 92.78 17.18 2.20
C THR A 461 91.29 17.08 2.40
N ALA A 462 90.80 16.60 3.55
CA ALA A 462 89.41 16.47 3.83
C ALA A 462 88.75 17.75 4.38
N LEU A 463 89.49 18.66 4.94
CA LEU A 463 88.96 19.97 5.23
C LEU A 463 88.61 20.72 3.94
N GLU A 464 89.33 20.49 2.86
CA GLU A 464 88.99 21.02 1.53
C GLU A 464 87.81 20.39 0.90
N THR A 465 87.55 19.10 1.23
CA THR A 465 86.38 18.34 0.74
C THR A 465 85.17 18.40 1.69
N GLY A 466 85.30 18.97 2.88
CA GLY A 466 84.22 19.17 3.84
C GLY A 466 83.95 18.00 4.75
N ILE A 467 84.78 17.00 4.86
CA ILE A 467 84.64 15.85 5.73
C ILE A 467 85.49 15.99 6.97
N ILE A 468 84.97 15.98 8.15
CA ILE A 468 85.60 16.19 9.44
C ILE A 468 85.31 15.03 10.40
N TYR A 469 86.30 14.56 11.09
CA TYR A 469 86.20 13.48 12.03
C TYR A 469 86.82 13.81 13.36
N THR A 470 86.29 13.28 14.43
CA THR A 470 86.82 13.43 15.74
C THR A 470 87.37 12.10 16.28
N TYR A 471 88.26 12.19 17.18
CA TYR A 471 88.83 11.02 17.83
C TYR A 471 87.95 10.55 18.99
N PRO A 472 87.93 9.22 19.32
CA PRO A 472 87.13 8.63 20.39
C PRO A 472 87.51 9.20 21.76
#